data_480a03d012f2cb7fafb359cb3f1e7457
#
_entry.id   480a03d012f2cb7fafb359cb3f1e7457
#
_cell.length_a   1.000
_cell.length_b   1.000
_cell.length_c   1.000
_cell.angle_alpha   90.00
_cell.angle_beta   90.00
_cell.angle_gamma   90.00
#
_symmetry.space_group_name_H-M   'P 1'
#
loop_
_entity.id
_entity.type
_entity.pdbx_description
1 polymer ?
#
loop_
_entity_poly.entity_id
_entity_poly.type
_entity_poly.pdbx_seq_one_letter_code
_entity_poly.pdbx_strand_id
1 'polypeptide(L)'
;MKKIDFKVLLPNVITLSGLSFGLSSIRFALEQDFNLAILCILIAGLCDVLDGMLARHLNSESDLGAQLDSLSDFLSFGIAPGILVYMSIFNQESGIGTFACLVFIIFSCLRLALYNVRLELSKTSEEEPDNFFTGIPTPVGAILILLPLTHSFMGFDWAYENLNFVAAYIILI
;
A
#
# COMPACT_ATOMS: atom_id res chain seq x y z
N MET A 1 0.54 -9.72 34.29
CA MET A 1 0.67 -8.76 33.15
C MET A 1 2.13 -8.78 32.70
N LYS A 2 2.41 -9.27 31.47
CA LYS A 2 3.76 -9.14 30.88
C LYS A 2 4.07 -7.65 30.75
N LYS A 3 5.22 -7.19 31.26
CA LYS A 3 5.71 -5.82 31.02
C LYS A 3 5.84 -5.66 29.51
N ILE A 4 5.09 -4.72 28.94
CA ILE A 4 5.24 -4.34 27.53
C ILE A 4 6.62 -3.72 27.42
N ASP A 5 7.49 -4.36 26.66
CA ASP A 5 8.85 -3.86 26.46
C ASP A 5 8.76 -2.62 25.56
N PHE A 6 9.24 -1.48 26.03
CA PHE A 6 9.20 -0.21 25.32
C PHE A 6 9.85 -0.31 23.94
N LYS A 7 10.80 -1.23 23.77
CA LYS A 7 11.46 -1.50 22.50
C LYS A 7 10.52 -2.04 21.42
N VAL A 8 9.50 -2.85 21.81
CA VAL A 8 8.49 -3.38 20.89
C VAL A 8 7.42 -2.34 20.57
N LEU A 9 7.16 -1.43 21.52
CA LEU A 9 6.13 -0.40 21.34
C LEU A 9 6.52 0.65 20.29
N LEU A 10 7.80 1.02 20.23
CA LEU A 10 8.28 2.12 19.39
C LEU A 10 8.07 1.87 17.88
N PRO A 11 8.46 0.72 17.28
CA PRO A 11 8.14 0.42 15.89
C PRO A 11 6.63 0.43 15.63
N ASN A 12 5.84 -0.21 16.51
CA ASN A 12 4.39 -0.29 16.34
C ASN A 12 3.70 1.09 16.31
N VAL A 13 4.22 2.08 17.07
CA VAL A 13 3.71 3.46 17.02
C VAL A 13 4.00 4.10 15.67
N ILE A 14 5.15 3.83 15.07
CA ILE A 14 5.48 4.35 13.73
C ILE A 14 4.59 3.71 12.67
N THR A 15 4.37 2.38 12.73
CA THR A 15 3.43 1.67 11.85
C THR A 15 2.02 2.25 11.94
N LEU A 16 1.51 2.50 13.17
CA LEU A 16 0.21 3.13 13.38
C LEU A 16 0.16 4.58 12.88
N SER A 17 1.29 5.29 12.92
CA SER A 17 1.39 6.62 12.30
C SER A 17 1.31 6.52 10.79
N GLY A 18 1.99 5.54 10.16
CA GLY A 18 1.87 5.24 8.73
C GLY A 18 0.43 4.93 8.32
N LEU A 19 -0.25 4.06 9.08
CA LEU A 19 -1.68 3.77 8.92
C LEU A 19 -2.54 5.04 8.97
N SER A 20 -2.25 5.95 9.90
CA SER A 20 -2.98 7.22 10.03
C SER A 20 -2.77 8.13 8.83
N PHE A 21 -1.58 8.16 8.24
CA PHE A 21 -1.33 8.86 6.98
C PHE A 21 -2.05 8.20 5.80
N GLY A 22 -2.08 6.86 5.72
CA GLY A 22 -2.88 6.13 4.73
C GLY A 22 -4.37 6.49 4.78
N LEU A 23 -4.95 6.52 5.99
CA LEU A 23 -6.33 6.97 6.21
C LEU A 23 -6.54 8.44 5.83
N SER A 24 -5.57 9.31 6.16
CA SER A 24 -5.61 10.73 5.81
C SER A 24 -5.57 10.94 4.29
N SER A 25 -4.82 10.08 3.56
CA SER A 25 -4.80 10.09 2.10
C SER A 25 -6.19 9.84 1.52
N ILE A 26 -6.92 8.84 2.04
CA ILE A 26 -8.29 8.54 1.61
C ILE A 26 -9.20 9.77 1.86
N ARG A 27 -9.08 10.38 3.03
CA ARG A 27 -9.85 11.58 3.36
C ARG A 27 -9.57 12.72 2.37
N PHE A 28 -8.31 13.03 2.10
CA PHE A 28 -7.95 14.09 1.15
C PHE A 28 -8.36 13.76 -0.28
N ALA A 29 -8.32 12.48 -0.68
CA ALA A 29 -8.85 12.05 -1.98
C ALA A 29 -10.35 12.32 -2.11
N LEU A 30 -11.15 12.10 -1.04
CA LEU A 30 -12.57 12.41 -0.99
C LEU A 30 -12.85 13.92 -1.02
N GLU A 31 -11.96 14.73 -0.43
CA GLU A 31 -12.00 16.20 -0.46
C GLU A 31 -11.46 16.77 -1.80
N GLN A 32 -11.03 15.91 -2.74
CA GLN A 32 -10.43 16.25 -4.05
C GLN A 32 -9.08 16.98 -3.93
N ASP A 33 -8.45 16.94 -2.78
CA ASP A 33 -7.07 17.44 -2.60
C ASP A 33 -6.06 16.31 -2.88
N PHE A 34 -5.89 16.02 -4.16
CA PHE A 34 -5.07 14.90 -4.62
C PHE A 34 -3.58 15.09 -4.29
N ASN A 35 -3.10 16.33 -4.20
CA ASN A 35 -1.71 16.64 -3.81
C ASN A 35 -1.41 16.17 -2.39
N LEU A 36 -2.27 16.54 -1.44
CA LEU A 36 -2.14 16.13 -0.06
C LEU A 36 -2.36 14.61 0.10
N ALA A 37 -3.27 14.04 -0.69
CA ALA A 37 -3.50 12.60 -0.69
C ALA A 37 -2.22 11.82 -1.10
N ILE A 38 -1.56 12.22 -2.19
CA ILE A 38 -0.29 11.61 -2.63
C ILE A 38 0.80 11.80 -1.57
N LEU A 39 0.92 13.02 -1.02
CA LEU A 39 1.91 13.31 0.02
C LEU A 39 1.72 12.39 1.23
N CYS A 40 0.48 12.14 1.64
CA CYS A 40 0.18 11.23 2.75
C CYS A 40 0.61 9.78 2.45
N ILE A 41 0.41 9.27 1.22
CA ILE A 41 0.89 7.95 0.81
C ILE A 41 2.43 7.88 0.89
N LEU A 42 3.12 8.91 0.43
CA LEU A 42 4.59 8.96 0.49
C LEU A 42 5.10 8.97 1.93
N ILE A 43 4.44 9.73 2.82
CA ILE A 43 4.79 9.75 4.25
C ILE A 43 4.49 8.38 4.89
N ALA A 44 3.38 7.73 4.53
CA ALA A 44 3.09 6.37 4.99
C ALA A 44 4.21 5.40 4.58
N GLY A 45 4.72 5.50 3.34
CA GLY A 45 5.85 4.70 2.87
C GLY A 45 7.17 4.98 3.62
N LEU A 46 7.40 6.22 4.03
CA LEU A 46 8.55 6.53 4.89
C LEU A 46 8.39 5.91 6.29
N CYS A 47 7.19 5.93 6.86
CA CYS A 47 6.90 5.30 8.15
C CYS A 47 7.15 3.78 8.09
N ASP A 48 6.68 3.09 7.04
CA ASP A 48 6.87 1.67 6.78
C ASP A 48 8.36 1.29 6.73
N VAL A 49 9.17 2.04 5.98
CA VAL A 49 10.62 1.81 5.94
C VAL A 49 11.27 2.02 7.32
N LEU A 50 10.83 3.06 8.05
CA LEU A 50 11.40 3.43 9.35
C LEU A 50 11.05 2.40 10.43
N ASP A 51 9.82 1.92 10.50
CA ASP A 51 9.41 0.94 11.52
C ASP A 51 10.09 -0.42 11.30
N GLY A 52 10.18 -0.88 10.04
CA GLY A 52 10.92 -2.09 9.69
C GLY A 52 12.42 -2.00 9.98
N MET A 53 13.05 -0.85 9.72
CA MET A 53 14.44 -0.62 10.10
C MET A 53 14.62 -0.61 11.61
N LEU A 54 13.72 0.04 12.32
CA LEU A 54 13.79 0.19 13.79
C LEU A 54 13.54 -1.14 14.49
N ALA A 55 12.57 -1.92 14.05
CA ALA A 55 12.29 -3.25 14.59
C ALA A 55 13.50 -4.17 14.51
N ARG A 56 14.18 -4.18 13.35
CA ARG A 56 15.43 -4.95 13.14
C ARG A 56 16.58 -4.43 14.00
N HIS A 57 16.76 -3.11 14.06
CA HIS A 57 17.86 -2.50 14.84
C HIS A 57 17.71 -2.74 16.35
N LEU A 58 16.49 -2.74 16.85
CA LEU A 58 16.19 -2.96 18.27
C LEU A 58 16.05 -4.45 18.63
N ASN A 59 16.11 -5.37 17.65
CA ASN A 59 15.79 -6.79 17.82
C ASN A 59 14.44 -6.96 18.54
N SER A 60 13.43 -6.20 18.11
CA SER A 60 12.11 -6.10 18.74
C SER A 60 10.98 -6.60 17.83
N GLU A 61 11.32 -7.45 16.86
CA GLU A 61 10.33 -8.08 15.99
C GLU A 61 9.32 -8.86 16.82
N SER A 62 8.03 -8.70 16.50
CA SER A 62 6.92 -9.36 17.19
C SER A 62 5.83 -9.73 16.21
N ASP A 63 5.10 -10.82 16.52
CA ASP A 63 3.98 -11.26 15.68
C ASP A 63 2.90 -10.19 15.56
N LEU A 64 2.64 -9.44 16.64
CA LEU A 64 1.71 -8.32 16.61
C LEU A 64 2.20 -7.21 15.66
N GLY A 65 3.50 -6.86 15.72
CA GLY A 65 4.11 -5.87 14.84
C GLY A 65 3.98 -6.27 13.37
N ALA A 66 4.29 -7.52 13.03
CA ALA A 66 4.17 -8.04 11.67
C ALA A 66 2.72 -8.01 11.14
N GLN A 67 1.73 -8.26 12.00
CA GLN A 67 0.31 -8.16 11.61
C GLN A 67 -0.13 -6.70 11.42
N LEU A 68 0.31 -5.79 12.30
CA LEU A 68 0.02 -4.36 12.17
C LEU A 68 0.65 -3.77 10.90
N ASP A 69 1.88 -4.15 10.60
CA ASP A 69 2.61 -3.78 9.40
C ASP A 69 1.84 -4.21 8.13
N SER A 70 1.47 -5.49 8.05
CA SER A 70 0.68 -6.00 6.92
C SER A 70 -0.66 -5.30 6.73
N LEU A 71 -1.36 -4.96 7.81
CA LEU A 71 -2.63 -4.23 7.73
C LEU A 71 -2.43 -2.76 7.31
N SER A 72 -1.37 -2.13 7.82
CA SER A 72 -0.96 -0.77 7.44
C SER A 72 -0.60 -0.69 5.97
N ASP A 73 0.19 -1.65 5.48
CA ASP A 73 0.59 -1.79 4.08
C ASP A 73 -0.60 -1.95 3.16
N PHE A 74 -1.52 -2.85 3.49
CA PHE A 74 -2.71 -3.06 2.68
C PHE A 74 -3.54 -1.79 2.56
N LEU A 75 -3.72 -1.06 3.66
CA LEU A 75 -4.48 0.20 3.65
C LEU A 75 -3.74 1.29 2.88
N SER A 76 -2.46 1.50 3.17
CA SER A 76 -1.68 2.64 2.65
C SER A 76 -1.25 2.47 1.20
N PHE A 77 -1.02 1.22 0.75
CA PHE A 77 -0.50 0.92 -0.59
C PHE A 77 -1.45 0.10 -1.46
N GLY A 78 -2.50 -0.48 -0.89
CA GLY A 78 -3.57 -1.16 -1.63
C GLY A 78 -4.81 -0.27 -1.77
N ILE A 79 -5.44 0.08 -0.64
CA ILE A 79 -6.74 0.76 -0.64
C ILE A 79 -6.58 2.25 -1.00
N ALA A 80 -5.70 2.98 -0.31
CA ALA A 80 -5.58 4.42 -0.48
C ALA A 80 -5.23 4.84 -1.92
N PRO A 81 -4.22 4.25 -2.61
CA PRO A 81 -3.94 4.58 -4.00
C PRO A 81 -5.05 4.17 -4.95
N GLY A 82 -5.73 3.03 -4.71
CA GLY A 82 -6.88 2.60 -5.51
C GLY A 82 -8.03 3.60 -5.45
N ILE A 83 -8.39 4.08 -4.25
CA ILE A 83 -9.42 5.11 -4.06
C ILE A 83 -8.97 6.45 -4.68
N LEU A 84 -7.72 6.85 -4.47
CA LEU A 84 -7.19 8.09 -5.01
C LEU A 84 -7.28 8.14 -6.54
N VAL A 85 -6.86 7.08 -7.22
CA VAL A 85 -6.93 6.99 -8.69
C VAL A 85 -8.40 6.97 -9.17
N TYR A 86 -9.26 6.24 -8.46
CA TYR A 86 -10.68 6.23 -8.77
C TYR A 86 -11.31 7.63 -8.69
N MET A 87 -11.04 8.36 -7.61
CA MET A 87 -11.59 9.70 -7.40
C MET A 87 -11.01 10.75 -8.34
N SER A 88 -9.72 10.61 -8.72
CA SER A 88 -9.03 11.61 -9.53
C SER A 88 -9.25 11.42 -11.02
N ILE A 89 -9.14 10.19 -11.55
CA ILE A 89 -9.15 9.91 -13.00
C ILE A 89 -10.55 9.51 -13.48
N PHE A 90 -11.23 8.61 -12.76
CA PHE A 90 -12.48 8.03 -13.23
C PHE A 90 -13.73 8.81 -12.81
N ASN A 91 -13.59 9.79 -11.93
CA ASN A 91 -14.63 10.75 -11.51
C ASN A 91 -16.02 10.11 -11.27
N GLN A 92 -16.05 8.97 -10.60
CA GLN A 92 -17.26 8.24 -10.12
C GLN A 92 -18.25 7.74 -11.19
N GLU A 93 -18.11 8.11 -12.45
CA GLU A 93 -19.09 7.74 -13.50
C GLU A 93 -18.66 6.53 -14.35
N SER A 94 -17.40 6.10 -14.27
CA SER A 94 -16.88 5.01 -15.08
C SER A 94 -17.00 3.65 -14.38
N GLY A 95 -17.93 2.81 -14.83
CA GLY A 95 -18.03 1.42 -14.35
C GLY A 95 -16.76 0.59 -14.58
N ILE A 96 -16.03 0.86 -15.67
CA ILE A 96 -14.77 0.19 -15.99
C ILE A 96 -13.67 0.64 -14.99
N GLY A 97 -13.61 1.93 -14.65
CA GLY A 97 -12.68 2.45 -13.65
C GLY A 97 -12.92 1.87 -12.27
N THR A 98 -14.19 1.79 -11.84
CA THR A 98 -14.56 1.14 -10.59
C THR A 98 -14.07 -0.31 -10.55
N PHE A 99 -14.33 -1.07 -11.61
CA PHE A 99 -13.91 -2.46 -11.70
C PHE A 99 -12.38 -2.60 -11.65
N ALA A 100 -11.63 -1.78 -12.41
CA ALA A 100 -10.18 -1.80 -12.41
C ALA A 100 -9.58 -1.51 -11.03
N CYS A 101 -10.07 -0.47 -10.34
CA CYS A 101 -9.60 -0.13 -8.99
C CYS A 101 -9.94 -1.21 -7.96
N LEU A 102 -11.13 -1.82 -8.04
CA LEU A 102 -11.49 -2.95 -7.18
C LEU A 102 -10.59 -4.16 -7.41
N VAL A 103 -10.31 -4.51 -8.67
CA VAL A 103 -9.39 -5.58 -9.04
C VAL A 103 -8.01 -5.33 -8.42
N PHE A 104 -7.45 -4.14 -8.58
CA PHE A 104 -6.17 -3.76 -7.98
C PHE A 104 -6.17 -3.96 -6.45
N ILE A 105 -7.20 -3.47 -5.75
CA ILE A 105 -7.30 -3.59 -4.29
C ILE A 105 -7.37 -5.07 -3.86
N ILE A 106 -8.19 -5.88 -4.55
CA ILE A 106 -8.35 -7.30 -4.26
C ILE A 106 -7.04 -8.05 -4.47
N PHE A 107 -6.36 -7.80 -5.59
CA PHE A 107 -5.07 -8.45 -5.87
C PHE A 107 -3.96 -8.01 -4.93
N SER A 108 -3.96 -6.75 -4.50
CA SER A 108 -3.04 -6.25 -3.45
C SER A 108 -3.26 -7.00 -2.13
N CYS A 109 -4.51 -7.23 -1.74
CA CYS A 109 -4.87 -8.02 -0.56
C CYS A 109 -4.40 -9.47 -0.68
N LEU A 110 -4.75 -10.15 -1.80
CA LEU A 110 -4.37 -11.55 -2.04
C LEU A 110 -2.86 -11.74 -2.03
N ARG A 111 -2.15 -10.81 -2.66
CA ARG A 111 -0.69 -10.88 -2.72
C ARG A 111 -0.06 -10.78 -1.34
N LEU A 112 -0.53 -9.84 -0.51
CA LEU A 112 -0.03 -9.65 0.84
C LEU A 112 -0.34 -10.87 1.73
N ALA A 113 -1.55 -11.44 1.60
CA ALA A 113 -1.94 -12.66 2.30
C ALA A 113 -1.06 -13.86 1.89
N LEU A 114 -0.80 -14.04 0.58
CA LEU A 114 0.08 -15.11 0.08
C LEU A 114 1.52 -14.94 0.56
N TYR A 115 2.02 -13.70 0.61
CA TYR A 115 3.34 -13.41 1.14
C TYR A 115 3.45 -13.81 2.62
N ASN A 116 2.47 -13.42 3.44
CA ASN A 116 2.45 -13.74 4.86
C ASN A 116 2.38 -15.25 5.13
N VAL A 117 1.53 -15.99 4.39
CA VAL A 117 1.47 -17.45 4.49
C VAL A 117 2.81 -18.11 4.15
N ARG A 118 3.48 -17.64 3.11
CA ARG A 118 4.81 -18.16 2.73
C ARG A 118 5.86 -17.86 3.79
N LEU A 119 5.82 -16.67 4.37
CA LEU A 119 6.73 -16.29 5.44
C LEU A 119 6.55 -17.19 6.68
N GLU A 120 5.33 -17.57 7.02
CA GLU A 120 5.05 -18.51 8.11
C GLU A 120 5.53 -19.93 7.78
N LEU A 121 5.28 -20.40 6.55
CA LEU A 121 5.75 -21.72 6.11
C LEU A 121 7.28 -21.81 6.07
N SER A 122 7.98 -20.77 5.66
CA SER A 122 9.45 -20.75 5.66
C SER A 122 10.07 -20.79 7.06
N LYS A 123 9.34 -20.34 8.09
CA LYS A 123 9.78 -20.45 9.49
C LYS A 123 9.64 -21.88 10.05
N THR A 124 8.76 -22.71 9.45
CA THR A 124 8.44 -24.05 9.93
C THR A 124 9.10 -25.19 9.13
N SER A 125 9.57 -24.90 7.90
CA SER A 125 10.22 -25.88 7.01
C SER A 125 11.74 -25.71 7.06
N GLU A 126 12.48 -26.82 7.13
CA GLU A 126 13.96 -26.85 6.97
C GLU A 126 14.39 -26.69 5.49
N GLU A 127 13.45 -26.54 4.57
CA GLU A 127 13.76 -26.31 3.15
C GLU A 127 14.12 -24.84 2.94
N GLU A 128 15.20 -24.61 2.17
CA GLU A 128 15.64 -23.28 1.78
C GLU A 128 14.46 -22.53 1.10
N PRO A 129 14.18 -21.30 1.49
CA PRO A 129 13.11 -20.53 0.86
C PRO A 129 13.43 -20.38 -0.62
N ASP A 130 12.52 -20.90 -1.46
CA ASP A 130 12.56 -20.67 -2.90
C ASP A 130 12.64 -19.15 -3.14
N ASN A 131 13.79 -18.68 -3.62
CA ASN A 131 14.10 -17.25 -3.86
C ASN A 131 13.26 -16.64 -5.00
N PHE A 132 12.14 -17.24 -5.34
CA PHE A 132 11.23 -16.71 -6.33
C PHE A 132 10.39 -15.58 -5.73
N PHE A 133 10.77 -14.37 -6.05
CA PHE A 133 9.95 -13.17 -5.89
C PHE A 133 8.63 -13.38 -6.63
N THR A 134 7.55 -13.64 -5.90
CA THR A 134 6.22 -13.79 -6.50
C THR A 134 5.51 -12.43 -6.50
N GLY A 135 5.71 -11.68 -7.58
CA GLY A 135 4.99 -10.44 -7.84
C GLY A 135 5.71 -9.16 -7.38
N ILE A 136 5.11 -8.04 -7.72
CA ILE A 136 5.62 -6.68 -7.44
C ILE A 136 5.39 -6.34 -5.94
N PRO A 137 6.36 -5.82 -5.18
CA PRO A 137 6.14 -5.38 -3.78
C PRO A 137 4.98 -4.37 -3.65
N THR A 138 4.19 -4.41 -2.56
CA THR A 138 2.99 -3.56 -2.39
C THR A 138 3.28 -2.08 -2.54
N PRO A 139 4.34 -1.51 -1.96
CA PRO A 139 4.68 -0.11 -2.18
C PRO A 139 5.00 0.23 -3.65
N VAL A 140 5.63 -0.71 -4.38
CA VAL A 140 5.92 -0.53 -5.82
C VAL A 140 4.63 -0.56 -6.64
N GLY A 141 3.68 -1.45 -6.31
CA GLY A 141 2.35 -1.47 -6.91
C GLY A 141 1.61 -0.15 -6.70
N ALA A 142 1.70 0.45 -5.50
CA ALA A 142 1.14 1.76 -5.21
C ALA A 142 1.76 2.87 -6.08
N ILE A 143 3.08 2.87 -6.26
CA ILE A 143 3.76 3.84 -7.14
C ILE A 143 3.29 3.65 -8.59
N LEU A 144 3.22 2.41 -9.06
CA LEU A 144 2.81 2.12 -10.44
C LEU A 144 1.38 2.58 -10.74
N ILE A 145 0.41 2.31 -9.84
CA ILE A 145 -0.97 2.76 -10.06
C ILE A 145 -1.10 4.29 -10.05
N LEU A 146 -0.21 4.99 -9.34
CA LEU A 146 -0.19 6.46 -9.29
C LEU A 146 0.50 7.11 -10.51
N LEU A 147 1.24 6.36 -11.33
CA LEU A 147 1.95 6.93 -12.50
C LEU A 147 1.04 7.70 -13.46
N PRO A 148 -0.16 7.22 -13.85
CA PRO A 148 -1.06 7.99 -14.72
C PRO A 148 -1.46 9.33 -14.10
N LEU A 149 -1.57 9.38 -12.77
CA LEU A 149 -1.91 10.59 -12.05
C LEU A 149 -0.77 11.62 -12.08
N THR A 150 0.48 11.17 -11.90
CA THR A 150 1.64 12.07 -11.97
C THR A 150 1.81 12.70 -13.35
N HIS A 151 1.45 11.97 -14.41
CA HIS A 151 1.43 12.49 -15.79
C HIS A 151 0.41 13.62 -15.96
N SER A 152 -0.77 13.51 -15.32
CA SER A 152 -1.79 14.56 -15.32
C SER A 152 -1.31 15.81 -14.56
N PHE A 153 -0.55 15.65 -13.47
CA PHE A 153 0.07 16.76 -12.73
C PHE A 153 1.11 17.54 -13.54
N MET A 154 1.75 16.90 -14.53
CA MET A 154 2.70 17.56 -15.44
C MET A 154 2.01 18.32 -16.58
N GLY A 155 0.67 18.44 -16.57
CA GLY A 155 -0.09 19.16 -17.59
C GLY A 155 -0.42 18.34 -18.84
N PHE A 156 -0.24 17.03 -18.77
CA PHE A 156 -0.64 16.12 -19.85
C PHE A 156 -1.98 15.47 -19.46
N ASP A 157 -3.08 15.92 -20.04
CA ASP A 157 -4.44 15.40 -19.80
C ASP A 157 -4.68 14.01 -20.41
N TRP A 158 -3.61 13.33 -20.81
CA TRP A 158 -3.63 12.04 -21.49
C TRP A 158 -4.42 10.96 -20.73
N ALA A 159 -4.33 10.92 -19.41
CA ALA A 159 -5.02 9.92 -18.60
C ALA A 159 -6.54 10.09 -18.67
N TYR A 160 -7.03 11.33 -18.72
CA TYR A 160 -8.45 11.63 -18.86
C TYR A 160 -9.00 11.33 -20.25
N GLU A 161 -8.18 11.49 -21.29
CA GLU A 161 -8.56 11.18 -22.65
C GLU A 161 -8.58 9.68 -22.94
N ASN A 162 -7.82 8.87 -22.20
CA ASN A 162 -7.60 7.44 -22.44
C ASN A 162 -8.03 6.54 -21.27
N LEU A 163 -9.21 6.77 -20.69
CA LEU A 163 -9.71 6.07 -19.49
C LEU A 163 -9.70 4.54 -19.62
N ASN A 164 -10.05 3.99 -20.80
CA ASN A 164 -10.04 2.54 -21.03
C ASN A 164 -8.61 1.97 -21.00
N PHE A 165 -7.63 2.73 -21.51
CA PHE A 165 -6.23 2.32 -21.48
C PHE A 165 -5.68 2.36 -20.06
N VAL A 166 -6.01 3.40 -19.30
CA VAL A 166 -5.64 3.50 -17.87
C VAL A 166 -6.26 2.37 -17.06
N ALA A 167 -7.53 2.04 -17.30
CA ALA A 167 -8.18 0.90 -16.62
C ALA A 167 -7.50 -0.43 -16.97
N ALA A 168 -7.16 -0.68 -18.23
CA ALA A 168 -6.42 -1.87 -18.65
C ALA A 168 -5.03 -1.94 -18.01
N TYR A 169 -4.32 -0.81 -17.94
CA TYR A 169 -3.03 -0.70 -17.28
C TYR A 169 -3.12 -1.08 -15.78
N ILE A 170 -4.14 -0.57 -15.07
CA ILE A 170 -4.38 -0.87 -13.65
C ILE A 170 -4.65 -2.37 -13.43
N ILE A 171 -5.39 -3.01 -14.33
CA ILE A 171 -5.69 -4.46 -14.24
C ILE A 171 -4.43 -5.31 -14.46
N LEU A 172 -3.45 -4.81 -15.23
CA LEU A 172 -2.22 -5.53 -15.54
C LEU A 172 -1.15 -5.43 -14.44
N ILE A 173 -1.24 -4.45 -13.54
CA ILE A 173 -0.35 -4.30 -12.38
C ILE A 173 -0.76 -5.27 -11.26
#